data_85278265ede945b6ab4ad7eb131fdcab
#
_entry.id   85278265ede945b6ab4ad7eb131fdcab
#
_cell.length_a   1.000
_cell.length_b   1.000
_cell.length_c   1.000
_cell.angle_alpha   90.00
_cell.angle_beta   90.00
_cell.angle_gamma   90.00
#
_symmetry.space_group_name_H-M   'P 1'
#
loop_
_entity.id
_entity.type
_entity.pdbx_description
1 polymer ?
#
loop_
_entity_poly.entity_id
_entity_poly.type
_entity_poly.pdbx_seq_one_letter_code
_entity_poly.pdbx_strand_id
1 'polypeptide(L)'
;MKYLLDTVALVRHFTGKGKIGQKAARILDGIEDKDNHDEMVISVISLMEVMYLAEKNRIEVSLSEALDTIASSSRYTITNLNSDILRVAESTEFYELHDRLILATGKWLGIGIISSDRRFYEVDGIKVVWD
;
A
#
# COMPACT_ATOMS: atom_id res chain seq x y z
N MET A 1 -1.11 -14.95 -2.27
CA MET A 1 -2.01 -13.94 -1.67
C MET A 1 -1.69 -12.56 -2.19
N LYS A 2 -2.68 -11.69 -2.18
CA LYS A 2 -2.49 -10.28 -2.55
C LYS A 2 -2.58 -9.41 -1.32
N TYR A 3 -1.76 -8.36 -1.29
CA TYR A 3 -1.76 -7.37 -0.22
C TYR A 3 -1.72 -5.97 -0.82
N LEU A 4 -2.43 -5.05 -0.20
CA LEU A 4 -2.37 -3.63 -0.55
C LEU A 4 -1.31 -2.98 0.33
N LEU A 5 -0.37 -2.26 -0.28
CA LEU A 5 0.62 -1.48 0.47
C LEU A 5 0.05 -0.09 0.75
N ASP A 6 0.10 0.36 2.00
CA ASP A 6 -0.15 1.78 2.24
C ASP A 6 1.09 2.60 1.83
N THR A 7 0.95 3.92 1.83
CA THR A 7 2.00 4.80 1.33
C THR A 7 3.31 4.67 2.11
N VAL A 8 3.24 4.60 3.44
CA VAL A 8 4.44 4.49 4.29
C VAL A 8 5.16 3.17 4.03
N ALA A 9 4.41 2.07 3.97
CA ALA A 9 4.98 0.75 3.69
C ALA A 9 5.62 0.72 2.30
N LEU A 10 4.96 1.29 1.30
CA LEU A 10 5.48 1.38 -0.06
C LEU A 10 6.81 2.13 -0.11
N VAL A 11 6.87 3.31 0.51
CA VAL A 11 8.08 4.14 0.53
C VAL A 11 9.22 3.42 1.23
N ARG A 12 8.96 2.82 2.39
CA ARG A 12 9.99 2.10 3.13
C ARG A 12 10.51 0.88 2.37
N HIS A 13 9.61 0.17 1.71
CA HIS A 13 9.98 -0.98 0.91
C HIS A 13 10.84 -0.58 -0.29
N PHE A 14 10.44 0.46 -1.02
CA PHE A 14 11.15 0.87 -2.23
C PHE A 14 12.47 1.61 -1.95
N THR A 15 12.58 2.31 -0.82
CA THR A 15 13.82 3.01 -0.46
C THR A 15 14.77 2.14 0.35
N GLY A 16 14.28 1.08 0.98
CA GLY A 16 15.05 0.27 1.93
C GLY A 16 15.33 0.99 3.25
N LYS A 17 14.64 2.10 3.51
CA LYS A 17 14.86 2.93 4.70
C LYS A 17 13.63 2.90 5.61
N GLY A 18 13.87 2.97 6.92
CA GLY A 18 12.82 2.92 7.91
C GLY A 18 12.50 1.49 8.33
N LYS A 19 11.79 1.37 9.45
CA LYS A 19 11.44 0.06 9.99
C LYS A 19 10.23 -0.52 9.28
N ILE A 20 10.29 -1.81 9.01
CA ILE A 20 9.15 -2.59 8.56
C ILE A 20 8.91 -3.68 9.59
N GLY A 21 7.67 -3.85 10.03
CA GLY A 21 7.32 -4.86 11.02
C GLY A 21 7.72 -6.27 10.56
N GLN A 22 7.96 -7.16 11.52
CA GLN A 22 8.53 -8.47 11.24
C GLN A 22 7.72 -9.29 10.22
N LYS A 23 6.42 -9.32 10.37
CA LYS A 23 5.54 -10.08 9.48
C LYS A 23 5.49 -9.46 8.09
N ALA A 24 5.36 -8.14 8.01
CA ALA A 24 5.36 -7.41 6.75
C ALA A 24 6.71 -7.55 6.03
N ALA A 25 7.83 -7.44 6.76
CA ALA A 25 9.16 -7.61 6.18
C ALA A 25 9.35 -9.00 5.57
N ARG A 26 8.87 -10.02 6.25
CA ARG A 26 8.96 -11.39 5.76
C ARG A 26 8.23 -11.56 4.42
N ILE A 27 7.06 -10.95 4.29
CA ILE A 27 6.28 -10.98 3.05
C ILE A 27 7.00 -10.19 1.95
N LEU A 28 7.45 -8.98 2.25
CA LEU A 28 8.08 -8.10 1.25
C LEU A 28 9.45 -8.60 0.80
N ASP A 29 10.26 -9.14 1.72
CA ASP A 29 11.58 -9.67 1.37
C ASP A 29 11.48 -10.91 0.49
N GLY A 30 10.40 -11.68 0.62
CA GLY A 30 10.18 -12.88 -0.17
C GLY A 30 9.45 -12.65 -1.49
N ILE A 31 9.12 -11.40 -1.84
CA ILE A 31 8.24 -11.13 -2.98
C ILE A 31 8.78 -11.62 -4.32
N GLU A 32 10.10 -11.60 -4.50
CA GLU A 32 10.74 -12.01 -5.74
C GLU A 32 11.18 -13.48 -5.73
N ASP A 33 10.94 -14.22 -4.65
CA ASP A 33 11.28 -15.63 -4.56
C ASP A 33 10.49 -16.44 -5.60
N LYS A 34 11.19 -17.37 -6.24
CA LYS A 34 10.67 -18.15 -7.36
C LYS A 34 9.40 -18.93 -7.03
N ASP A 35 9.32 -19.45 -5.81
CA ASP A 35 8.19 -20.25 -5.35
C ASP A 35 7.11 -19.43 -4.66
N ASN A 36 7.30 -18.12 -4.56
CA ASN A 36 6.35 -17.21 -3.94
C ASN A 36 5.35 -16.73 -4.99
N HIS A 37 4.07 -16.74 -4.62
CA HIS A 37 2.99 -16.28 -5.47
C HIS A 37 2.27 -15.06 -4.90
N ASP A 38 2.86 -14.41 -3.89
CA ASP A 38 2.30 -13.18 -3.34
C ASP A 38 2.46 -12.03 -4.32
N GLU A 39 1.48 -11.15 -4.34
CA GLU A 39 1.49 -9.95 -5.17
C GLU A 39 1.16 -8.73 -4.32
N MET A 40 1.81 -7.63 -4.65
CA MET A 40 1.57 -6.34 -4.00
C MET A 40 0.71 -5.46 -4.90
N VAL A 41 -0.39 -4.98 -4.36
CA VAL A 41 -1.28 -4.04 -5.03
C VAL A 41 -0.96 -2.65 -4.52
N ILE A 42 -0.83 -1.70 -5.43
CA ILE A 42 -0.49 -0.31 -5.11
C ILE A 42 -1.58 0.58 -5.67
N SER A 43 -2.20 1.36 -4.79
CA SER A 43 -3.24 2.31 -5.21
C SER A 43 -2.61 3.53 -5.87
N VAL A 44 -3.28 4.08 -6.88
CA VAL A 44 -2.91 5.38 -7.44
C VAL A 44 -2.90 6.48 -6.38
N ILE A 45 -3.66 6.33 -5.29
CA ILE A 45 -3.65 7.27 -4.16
C ILE A 45 -2.26 7.29 -3.51
N SER A 46 -1.65 6.12 -3.28
CA SER A 46 -0.29 6.05 -2.73
C SER A 46 0.74 6.63 -3.70
N LEU A 47 0.56 6.41 -5.00
CA LEU A 47 1.45 6.98 -6.00
C LEU A 47 1.33 8.51 -6.07
N MET A 48 0.13 9.04 -5.92
CA MET A 48 -0.10 10.48 -5.81
C MET A 48 0.63 11.05 -4.60
N GLU A 49 0.55 10.37 -3.45
CA GLU A 49 1.25 10.80 -2.25
C GLU A 49 2.77 10.72 -2.42
N VAL A 50 3.29 9.68 -3.07
CA VAL A 50 4.73 9.58 -3.40
C VAL A 50 5.16 10.79 -4.22
N MET A 51 4.39 11.14 -5.26
CA MET A 51 4.67 12.31 -6.10
C MET A 51 4.75 13.58 -5.24
N TYR A 52 3.76 13.81 -4.41
CA TYR A 52 3.68 14.99 -3.55
C TYR A 52 4.86 15.04 -2.56
N LEU A 53 5.14 13.93 -1.87
CA LEU A 53 6.22 13.87 -0.89
C LEU A 53 7.60 14.06 -1.54
N ALA A 54 7.81 13.51 -2.73
CA ALA A 54 9.06 13.70 -3.47
C ALA A 54 9.24 15.15 -3.89
N GLU A 55 8.17 15.81 -4.34
CA GLU A 55 8.21 17.24 -4.71
C GLU A 55 8.52 18.13 -3.50
N LYS A 56 8.17 17.68 -2.31
CA LYS A 56 8.48 18.38 -1.05
C LYS A 56 9.82 17.95 -0.43
N ASN A 57 10.60 17.14 -1.14
CA ASN A 57 11.90 16.63 -0.68
C ASN A 57 11.80 15.86 0.64
N ARG A 58 10.68 15.21 0.91
CA ARG A 58 10.45 14.44 2.14
C ARG A 58 10.81 12.98 2.02
N ILE A 59 10.91 12.49 0.80
CA ILE A 59 11.32 11.10 0.49
C ILE A 59 12.30 11.13 -0.67
N GLU A 60 13.08 10.06 -0.80
CA GLU A 60 14.11 9.98 -1.83
C GLU A 60 13.67 9.32 -3.12
N VAL A 61 12.57 8.57 -3.11
CA VAL A 61 12.05 7.93 -4.31
C VAL A 61 11.11 8.89 -5.06
N SER A 62 11.32 9.05 -6.36
CA SER A 62 10.43 9.84 -7.21
C SER A 62 9.27 8.97 -7.71
N LEU A 63 8.21 9.63 -8.23
CA LEU A 63 7.11 8.90 -8.86
C LEU A 63 7.62 8.06 -10.06
N SER A 64 8.48 8.62 -10.90
CA SER A 64 9.02 7.90 -12.05
C SER A 64 9.80 6.65 -11.63
N GLU A 65 10.64 6.76 -10.60
CA GLU A 65 11.38 5.62 -10.06
C GLU A 65 10.45 4.56 -9.50
N ALA A 66 9.41 4.96 -8.77
CA ALA A 66 8.42 4.02 -8.23
C ALA A 66 7.69 3.28 -9.36
N LEU A 67 7.25 4.02 -10.40
CA LEU A 67 6.58 3.43 -11.55
C LEU A 67 7.50 2.47 -12.32
N ASP A 68 8.77 2.81 -12.47
CA ASP A 68 9.74 1.93 -13.13
C ASP A 68 9.94 0.63 -12.33
N THR A 69 10.03 0.73 -11.02
CA THR A 69 10.15 -0.45 -10.15
C THR A 69 8.93 -1.36 -10.28
N ILE A 70 7.74 -0.77 -10.28
CA ILE A 70 6.48 -1.52 -10.43
C ILE A 70 6.45 -2.22 -11.79
N ALA A 71 6.83 -1.52 -12.86
CA ALA A 71 6.81 -2.07 -14.22
C ALA A 71 7.85 -3.17 -14.43
N SER A 72 8.92 -3.18 -13.64
CA SER A 72 10.02 -4.14 -13.78
C SER A 72 9.72 -5.52 -13.19
N SER A 73 8.61 -5.67 -12.47
CA SER A 73 8.28 -6.92 -11.78
C SER A 73 6.82 -7.30 -11.98
N SER A 74 6.56 -8.59 -12.18
CA SER A 74 5.20 -9.12 -12.25
C SER A 74 4.53 -9.21 -10.88
N ARG A 75 5.25 -8.90 -9.81
CA ARG A 75 4.74 -8.99 -8.43
C ARG A 75 3.99 -7.76 -7.97
N TYR A 76 4.02 -6.70 -8.75
CA TYR A 76 3.35 -5.44 -8.43
C TYR A 76 2.26 -5.13 -9.45
N THR A 77 1.11 -4.68 -8.95
CA THR A 77 0.04 -4.18 -9.81
C THR A 77 -0.48 -2.86 -9.26
N ILE A 78 -0.93 -2.00 -10.15
CA ILE A 78 -1.53 -0.72 -9.78
C ILE A 78 -3.03 -0.86 -9.84
N THR A 79 -3.73 -0.37 -8.81
CA THR A 79 -5.20 -0.30 -8.82
C THR A 79 -5.63 1.16 -8.89
N ASN A 80 -6.61 1.42 -9.74
CA ASN A 80 -7.16 2.75 -9.93
C ASN A 80 -8.29 3.02 -8.92
N LEU A 81 -8.51 4.29 -8.63
CA LEU A 81 -9.66 4.72 -7.86
C LEU A 81 -10.89 4.72 -8.76
N ASN A 82 -11.98 4.13 -8.29
CA ASN A 82 -13.24 4.09 -9.02
C ASN A 82 -14.41 4.44 -8.11
N SER A 83 -15.60 4.58 -8.69
CA SER A 83 -16.78 4.99 -7.94
C SER A 83 -17.23 3.94 -6.91
N ASP A 84 -16.97 2.67 -7.15
CA ASP A 84 -17.33 1.62 -6.18
C ASP A 84 -16.48 1.74 -4.91
N ILE A 85 -15.19 2.06 -5.06
CA ILE A 85 -14.30 2.31 -3.92
C ILE A 85 -14.80 3.55 -3.14
N LEU A 86 -15.25 4.59 -3.83
CA LEU A 86 -15.80 5.77 -3.16
C LEU A 86 -17.04 5.43 -2.33
N ARG A 87 -17.90 4.55 -2.83
CA ARG A 87 -19.08 4.09 -2.06
C ARG A 87 -18.65 3.36 -0.79
N VAL A 88 -17.64 2.52 -0.88
CA VAL A 88 -17.08 1.83 0.29
C VAL A 88 -16.47 2.84 1.26
N ALA A 89 -15.75 3.83 0.74
CA ALA A 89 -15.13 4.88 1.56
C ALA A 89 -16.16 5.68 2.34
N GLU A 90 -17.31 5.97 1.72
CA GLU A 90 -18.39 6.69 2.38
C GLU A 90 -18.87 6.00 3.65
N SER A 91 -18.89 4.67 3.64
CA SER A 91 -19.31 3.86 4.80
C SER A 91 -18.15 3.40 5.69
N THR A 92 -16.92 3.83 5.39
CA THR A 92 -15.74 3.48 6.20
C THR A 92 -15.46 4.59 7.20
N GLU A 93 -15.44 4.25 8.49
CA GLU A 93 -15.19 5.22 9.53
C GLU A 93 -13.70 5.46 9.72
N PHE A 94 -13.20 6.48 9.06
CA PHE A 94 -11.83 6.96 9.22
C PHE A 94 -11.77 8.43 8.77
N TYR A 95 -11.20 9.31 9.59
CA TYR A 95 -11.34 10.74 9.34
C TYR A 95 -10.38 11.29 8.27
N GLU A 96 -9.17 10.73 8.13
CA GLU A 96 -8.21 11.21 7.16
C GLU A 96 -8.57 10.63 5.78
N LEU A 97 -8.74 11.51 4.79
CA LEU A 97 -9.32 11.12 3.50
C LEU A 97 -8.48 10.11 2.72
N HIS A 98 -7.16 10.34 2.61
CA HIS A 98 -6.31 9.46 1.82
C HIS A 98 -6.23 8.06 2.44
N ASP A 99 -6.06 7.98 3.76
CA ASP A 99 -6.05 6.70 4.47
C ASP A 99 -7.40 6.00 4.36
N ARG A 100 -8.50 6.76 4.42
CA ARG A 100 -9.84 6.20 4.25
C ARG A 100 -10.00 5.57 2.86
N LEU A 101 -9.44 6.19 1.83
CA LEU A 101 -9.48 5.63 0.47
C LEU A 101 -8.61 4.36 0.35
N ILE A 102 -7.48 4.29 1.02
CA ILE A 102 -6.66 3.08 1.08
C ILE A 102 -7.43 1.95 1.78
N LEU A 103 -8.03 2.24 2.93
CA LEU A 103 -8.85 1.27 3.66
C LEU A 103 -10.01 0.77 2.80
N ALA A 104 -10.70 1.66 2.13
CA ALA A 104 -11.82 1.32 1.25
C ALA A 104 -11.37 0.46 0.07
N THR A 105 -10.19 0.74 -0.48
CA THR A 105 -9.62 -0.05 -1.56
C THR A 105 -9.35 -1.48 -1.10
N GLY A 106 -8.75 -1.65 0.07
CA GLY A 106 -8.51 -2.98 0.65
C GLY A 106 -9.81 -3.75 0.88
N LYS A 107 -10.83 -3.07 1.41
CA LYS A 107 -12.16 -3.68 1.60
C LYS A 107 -12.77 -4.11 0.27
N TRP A 108 -12.75 -3.22 -0.72
CA TRP A 108 -13.36 -3.50 -2.02
C TRP A 108 -12.67 -4.65 -2.74
N LEU A 109 -11.35 -4.72 -2.66
CA LEU A 109 -10.58 -5.81 -3.25
C LEU A 109 -10.63 -7.10 -2.41
N GLY A 110 -11.03 -7.01 -1.14
CA GLY A 110 -11.07 -8.16 -0.24
C GLY A 110 -9.69 -8.69 0.11
N ILE A 111 -8.69 -7.81 0.23
CA ILE A 111 -7.30 -8.19 0.51
C ILE A 111 -6.78 -7.50 1.78
N GLY A 112 -5.74 -8.07 2.37
CA GLY A 112 -5.09 -7.49 3.53
C GLY A 112 -4.29 -6.25 3.17
N ILE A 113 -4.08 -5.39 4.16
CA ILE A 113 -3.32 -4.14 3.99
C ILE A 113 -2.04 -4.22 4.81
N ILE A 114 -0.91 -3.96 4.19
CA ILE A 114 0.37 -3.84 4.88
C ILE A 114 0.50 -2.38 5.31
N SER A 115 0.44 -2.13 6.61
CA SER A 115 0.47 -0.79 7.19
C SER A 115 1.02 -0.80 8.61
N SER A 116 1.78 0.25 8.94
CA SER A 116 2.26 0.50 10.30
C SER A 116 1.24 1.27 11.15
N ASP A 117 0.16 1.73 10.57
CA ASP A 117 -0.83 2.56 11.26
C ASP A 117 -1.72 1.70 12.14
N ARG A 118 -1.54 1.79 13.46
CA ARG A 118 -2.30 1.00 14.43
C ARG A 118 -3.79 1.33 14.43
N ARG A 119 -4.17 2.52 13.98
CA ARG A 119 -5.58 2.90 13.89
C ARG A 119 -6.32 2.06 12.85
N PHE A 120 -5.60 1.50 11.86
CA PHE A 120 -6.20 0.64 10.84
C PHE A 120 -6.75 -0.66 11.45
N TYR A 121 -6.17 -1.15 12.55
CA TYR A 121 -6.67 -2.35 13.24
C TYR A 121 -8.06 -2.17 13.82
N GLU A 122 -8.48 -0.93 14.05
CA GLU A 122 -9.79 -0.62 14.63
C GLU A 122 -10.89 -0.53 13.57
N VAL A 123 -10.55 -0.61 12.30
CA VAL A 123 -11.53 -0.51 11.21
C VAL A 123 -12.09 -1.89 10.87
N ASP A 124 -13.41 -2.02 10.94
CA ASP A 124 -14.10 -3.28 10.67
C ASP A 124 -13.88 -3.75 9.22
N GLY A 125 -13.72 -5.07 9.07
CA GLY A 125 -13.62 -5.68 7.75
C GLY A 125 -12.25 -5.55 7.10
N ILE A 126 -11.24 -5.07 7.84
CA ILE A 126 -9.87 -4.89 7.33
C ILE A 126 -8.94 -5.85 8.05
N LYS A 127 -8.14 -6.59 7.30
CA LYS A 127 -7.01 -7.34 7.83
C LYS A 127 -5.74 -6.51 7.65
N VAL A 128 -5.08 -6.18 8.74
CA VAL A 128 -3.84 -5.39 8.73
C VAL A 128 -2.66 -6.31 9.03
N VAL A 129 -1.59 -6.15 8.29
CA VAL A 129 -0.35 -6.92 8.47
C VAL A 129 0.80 -5.96 8.73
N TRP A 130 1.52 -6.19 9.82
CA TRP A 130 2.72 -5.41 10.13
C TRP A 130 3.70 -6.19 11.01
N ASP A 131 3.37 -6.39 12.30
CA ASP A 131 4.24 -7.09 13.27
C ASP A 131 4.20 -8.61 13.14
#